data_00f9680650a1fcc5bb0602b725d113d4
#
_entry.id   00f9680650a1fcc5bb0602b725d113d4
#
_cell.length_a   1.000
_cell.length_b   1.000
_cell.length_c   1.000
_cell.angle_alpha   90.00
_cell.angle_beta   90.00
_cell.angle_gamma   90.00
#
_symmetry.space_group_name_H-M   'P 1'
#
loop_
_entity.id
_entity.type
_entity.pdbx_description
1 polymer ?
#
loop_
_entity_poly.entity_id
_entity_poly.type
_entity_poly.pdbx_seq_one_letter_code
_entity_poly.pdbx_strand_id
1 'polypeptide(L)'
;SRGLGDVYKRQLEYDVASGSRGERYSHVERLLSRLTGAESAMVVNNNAAAVLLILSAIAKGGEVIVSRGELVEIGGSFRVPEIMESCGAKLREVGTTNKTHLADYERAIGEDTCAVMKVHTSNYRIVGFTETVTREEMGELAHRHKLPFIEDLGSGCLFDLNRLGIRDEPTVQECVRAGVDVLSFSGDKLLGGPQGGIIVGKKEYIDMLKKHPLTRAMRVDKMTLAALEATLRCYDEQREFDAIPTLNMLGADADALRAKGEKLCHCLLYTSPSPRDRQKS
;
A
#
# COMPACT_ATOMS: atom_id res chain seq x y z
N SER A 1 10.70 -33.59 -30.85
CA SER A 1 10.63 -33.59 -29.39
C SER A 1 10.12 -32.24 -28.91
N ARG A 2 8.81 -32.14 -28.70
CA ARG A 2 8.18 -31.04 -28.00
C ARG A 2 8.52 -31.20 -26.51
N GLY A 3 9.71 -30.77 -26.14
CA GLY A 3 10.25 -31.05 -24.84
C GLY A 3 10.12 -29.87 -23.86
N LEU A 4 10.91 -29.91 -22.82
CA LEU A 4 11.02 -28.95 -21.73
C LEU A 4 11.01 -27.48 -22.19
N GLY A 5 11.44 -27.16 -23.41
CA GLY A 5 11.38 -25.81 -23.97
C GLY A 5 9.98 -25.22 -24.07
N ASP A 6 8.93 -26.02 -24.34
CA ASP A 6 7.56 -25.54 -24.42
C ASP A 6 6.95 -25.28 -23.04
N VAL A 7 7.43 -25.97 -22.00
CA VAL A 7 7.04 -25.73 -20.61
C VAL A 7 7.57 -24.37 -20.14
N TYR A 8 8.80 -24.04 -20.47
CA TYR A 8 9.40 -22.74 -20.11
C TYR A 8 8.74 -21.56 -20.83
N LYS A 9 8.30 -21.73 -22.07
CA LYS A 9 7.59 -20.70 -22.84
C LYS A 9 6.20 -20.36 -22.30
N ARG A 10 5.62 -21.20 -21.45
CA ARG A 10 4.32 -20.98 -20.80
C ARG A 10 4.44 -20.46 -19.36
N GLN A 11 5.65 -20.23 -18.89
CA GLN A 11 5.87 -19.67 -17.56
C GLN A 11 5.72 -18.15 -17.58
N LEU A 12 5.20 -17.60 -16.50
CA LEU A 12 5.00 -16.16 -16.33
C LEU A 12 6.35 -15.40 -16.38
N GLU A 13 7.44 -16.09 -16.01
CA GLU A 13 8.80 -15.55 -16.04
C GLU A 13 9.46 -15.59 -17.42
N TYR A 14 8.73 -15.88 -18.50
CA TYR A 14 9.29 -15.85 -19.86
C TYR A 14 9.04 -14.47 -20.50
N ASP A 15 10.12 -13.79 -20.82
CA ASP A 15 10.06 -12.55 -21.58
C ASP A 15 10.04 -12.86 -23.09
N VAL A 16 8.91 -12.58 -23.73
CA VAL A 16 8.68 -12.84 -25.14
C VAL A 16 9.58 -11.97 -26.03
N ALA A 17 9.88 -10.75 -25.59
CA ALA A 17 10.67 -9.80 -26.38
C ALA A 17 12.15 -10.18 -26.44
N SER A 18 12.72 -10.60 -25.33
CA SER A 18 14.13 -11.04 -25.24
C SER A 18 14.34 -12.54 -25.52
N GLY A 19 13.26 -13.32 -25.53
CA GLY A 19 13.32 -14.77 -25.68
C GLY A 19 13.99 -15.51 -24.52
N SER A 20 14.10 -14.84 -23.36
CA SER A 20 14.81 -15.35 -22.18
C SER A 20 13.91 -15.40 -20.95
N ARG A 21 14.43 -15.95 -19.85
CA ARG A 21 13.76 -15.94 -18.57
C ARG A 21 13.85 -14.54 -17.96
N GLY A 22 12.69 -13.87 -17.81
CA GLY A 22 12.53 -12.59 -17.16
C GLY A 22 12.04 -12.71 -15.71
N GLU A 23 11.76 -11.58 -15.10
CA GLU A 23 11.17 -11.47 -13.76
C GLU A 23 9.64 -11.49 -13.84
N ARG A 24 8.98 -12.08 -12.82
CA ARG A 24 7.52 -12.08 -12.72
C ARG A 24 6.92 -10.69 -12.66
N TYR A 25 7.62 -9.77 -12.04
CA TYR A 25 7.14 -8.41 -11.81
C TYR A 25 7.05 -7.59 -13.09
N SER A 26 7.77 -7.97 -14.16
CA SER A 26 7.81 -7.23 -15.43
C SER A 26 6.42 -6.95 -16.01
N HIS A 27 5.43 -7.82 -15.73
CA HIS A 27 4.04 -7.65 -16.19
C HIS A 27 3.34 -6.46 -15.53
N VAL A 28 3.61 -6.20 -14.25
CA VAL A 28 2.95 -5.14 -13.46
C VAL A 28 3.86 -3.97 -13.15
N GLU A 29 5.18 -4.15 -13.14
CA GLU A 29 6.17 -3.12 -12.77
C GLU A 29 6.02 -1.86 -13.62
N ARG A 30 5.95 -2.01 -14.95
CA ARG A 30 5.83 -0.88 -15.86
C ARG A 30 4.50 -0.11 -15.69
N LEU A 31 3.40 -0.83 -15.42
CA LEU A 31 2.12 -0.21 -15.13
C LEU A 31 2.16 0.55 -13.80
N LEU A 32 2.70 -0.08 -12.76
CA LEU A 32 2.86 0.56 -11.45
C LEU A 32 3.73 1.82 -11.53
N SER A 33 4.91 1.73 -12.17
CA SER A 33 5.81 2.89 -12.32
C SER A 33 5.12 4.04 -13.07
N ARG A 34 4.38 3.74 -14.14
CA ARG A 34 3.65 4.75 -14.92
C ARG A 34 2.52 5.40 -14.12
N LEU A 35 1.73 4.61 -13.39
CA LEU A 35 0.58 5.10 -12.62
C LEU A 35 0.99 5.86 -11.37
N THR A 36 2.10 5.49 -10.74
CA THR A 36 2.55 6.09 -9.48
C THR A 36 3.61 7.16 -9.65
N GLY A 37 4.33 7.17 -10.77
CA GLY A 37 5.49 8.02 -11.01
C GLY A 37 6.78 7.52 -10.36
N ALA A 38 6.77 6.33 -9.74
CA ALA A 38 7.97 5.73 -9.14
C ALA A 38 8.91 5.15 -10.20
N GLU A 39 10.21 5.09 -9.90
CA GLU A 39 11.23 4.57 -10.83
C GLU A 39 11.10 3.06 -11.07
N SER A 40 10.70 2.31 -10.05
CA SER A 40 10.58 0.86 -10.12
C SER A 40 9.51 0.35 -9.14
N ALA A 41 9.06 -0.88 -9.32
CA ALA A 41 8.06 -1.52 -8.48
C ALA A 41 8.29 -3.02 -8.35
N MET A 42 7.75 -3.60 -7.29
CA MET A 42 7.62 -5.04 -7.12
C MET A 42 6.37 -5.40 -6.33
N VAL A 43 5.99 -6.67 -6.35
CA VAL A 43 4.79 -7.16 -5.67
C VAL A 43 5.12 -8.39 -4.86
N VAL A 44 4.65 -8.42 -3.62
CA VAL A 44 4.71 -9.55 -2.69
C VAL A 44 3.30 -9.96 -2.27
N ASN A 45 3.16 -11.03 -1.49
CA ASN A 45 1.86 -11.64 -1.19
C ASN A 45 0.90 -10.78 -0.35
N ASN A 46 1.39 -9.85 0.47
CA ASN A 46 0.58 -8.87 1.20
C ASN A 46 1.43 -7.71 1.72
N ASN A 47 0.80 -6.65 2.25
CA ASN A 47 1.53 -5.45 2.70
C ASN A 47 2.38 -5.70 3.96
N ALA A 48 1.97 -6.59 4.85
CA ALA A 48 2.79 -6.95 6.01
C ALA A 48 4.12 -7.58 5.58
N ALA A 49 4.08 -8.46 4.56
CA ALA A 49 5.29 -9.01 3.94
C ALA A 49 6.12 -7.94 3.23
N ALA A 50 5.48 -6.93 2.63
CA ALA A 50 6.19 -5.80 2.03
C ALA A 50 7.00 -5.02 3.08
N VAL A 51 6.37 -4.64 4.18
CA VAL A 51 7.03 -3.93 5.30
C VAL A 51 8.16 -4.78 5.89
N LEU A 52 7.90 -6.07 6.14
CA LEU A 52 8.91 -7.01 6.64
C LEU A 52 10.12 -7.11 5.70
N LEU A 53 9.88 -7.20 4.39
CA LEU A 53 10.95 -7.28 3.39
C LEU A 53 11.77 -5.98 3.34
N ILE A 54 11.10 -4.82 3.32
CA ILE A 54 11.75 -3.50 3.28
C ILE A 54 12.66 -3.35 4.49
N LEU A 55 12.14 -3.56 5.69
CA LEU A 55 12.92 -3.40 6.92
C LEU A 55 14.05 -4.43 7.04
N SER A 56 13.83 -5.69 6.63
CA SER A 56 14.87 -6.73 6.62
C SER A 56 16.03 -6.41 5.68
N ALA A 57 15.75 -5.73 4.56
CA ALA A 57 16.77 -5.41 3.57
C ALA A 57 17.51 -4.10 3.88
N ILE A 58 16.81 -3.09 4.39
CA ILE A 58 17.34 -1.74 4.57
C ILE A 58 17.87 -1.50 6.00
N ALA A 59 17.19 -2.03 7.02
CA ALA A 59 17.41 -1.61 8.41
C ALA A 59 17.91 -2.71 9.35
N LYS A 60 18.28 -3.87 8.84
CA LYS A 60 18.74 -4.99 9.66
C LYS A 60 19.94 -4.60 10.54
N GLY A 61 19.75 -4.67 11.86
CA GLY A 61 20.78 -4.36 12.84
C GLY A 61 20.89 -2.88 13.23
N GLY A 62 20.25 -1.98 12.49
CA GLY A 62 20.25 -0.55 12.74
C GLY A 62 18.92 0.00 13.26
N GLU A 63 18.87 1.32 13.46
CA GLU A 63 17.71 2.03 13.98
C GLU A 63 16.83 2.59 12.86
N VAL A 64 15.52 2.48 13.05
CA VAL A 64 14.50 3.14 12.21
C VAL A 64 13.73 4.13 13.07
N ILE A 65 13.74 5.39 12.68
CA ILE A 65 13.09 6.47 13.41
C ILE A 65 11.63 6.56 12.96
N VAL A 66 10.69 6.48 13.92
CA VAL A 66 9.23 6.54 13.66
C VAL A 66 8.57 7.45 14.70
N SER A 67 7.55 8.20 14.28
CA SER A 67 6.72 8.96 15.22
C SER A 67 5.94 8.03 16.14
N ARG A 68 5.91 8.35 17.43
CA ARG A 68 5.11 7.61 18.42
C ARG A 68 3.61 7.63 18.08
N GLY A 69 3.13 8.71 17.50
CA GLY A 69 1.74 8.85 17.01
C GLY A 69 1.40 7.96 15.81
N GLU A 70 2.41 7.36 15.16
CA GLU A 70 2.25 6.51 13.98
C GLU A 70 2.49 5.01 14.27
N LEU A 71 2.69 4.63 15.55
CA LEU A 71 2.82 3.24 15.96
C LEU A 71 1.45 2.57 16.03
N VAL A 72 1.00 2.09 14.88
CA VAL A 72 -0.35 1.55 14.69
C VAL A 72 -0.42 0.05 14.94
N GLU A 73 -1.61 -0.42 15.34
CA GLU A 73 -2.03 -1.81 15.24
C GLU A 73 -3.13 -1.92 14.17
N ILE A 74 -2.93 -2.75 13.16
CA ILE A 74 -3.83 -2.91 12.01
C ILE A 74 -4.14 -4.40 11.82
N GLY A 75 -5.37 -4.72 11.41
CA GLY A 75 -5.78 -5.98 10.83
C GLY A 75 -5.29 -7.25 11.55
N GLY A 76 -5.77 -7.53 12.76
CA GLY A 76 -5.51 -8.82 13.42
C GLY A 76 -4.12 -8.93 14.05
N SER A 77 -3.65 -7.86 14.68
CA SER A 77 -2.41 -7.80 15.47
C SER A 77 -1.13 -7.50 14.68
N PHE A 78 -1.22 -6.86 13.51
CA PHE A 78 -0.04 -6.28 12.87
C PHE A 78 0.37 -5.01 13.63
N ARG A 79 1.50 -5.07 14.33
CA ARG A 79 2.09 -3.95 15.06
C ARG A 79 3.45 -3.60 14.48
N VAL A 80 3.64 -2.33 14.16
CA VAL A 80 4.90 -1.85 13.59
C VAL A 80 6.13 -2.20 14.44
N PRO A 81 6.11 -2.02 15.78
CA PRO A 81 7.24 -2.41 16.64
C PRO A 81 7.61 -3.90 16.55
N GLU A 82 6.61 -4.79 16.55
CA GLU A 82 6.83 -6.24 16.49
C GLU A 82 7.41 -6.69 15.15
N ILE A 83 7.00 -6.04 14.06
CA ILE A 83 7.58 -6.29 12.75
C ILE A 83 9.03 -5.82 12.69
N MET A 84 9.35 -4.65 13.23
CA MET A 84 10.73 -4.16 13.32
C MET A 84 11.62 -5.12 14.10
N GLU A 85 11.17 -5.58 15.26
CA GLU A 85 11.89 -6.55 16.07
C GLU A 85 12.14 -7.87 15.30
N SER A 86 11.11 -8.38 14.61
CA SER A 86 11.20 -9.62 13.84
C SER A 86 12.16 -9.51 12.64
N CYS A 87 12.39 -8.30 12.12
CA CYS A 87 13.38 -8.02 11.07
C CYS A 87 14.80 -7.83 11.62
N GLY A 88 14.96 -7.73 12.93
CA GLY A 88 16.22 -7.34 13.56
C GLY A 88 16.54 -5.86 13.42
N ALA A 89 15.57 -5.02 13.07
CA ALA A 89 15.67 -3.56 13.13
C ALA A 89 15.33 -3.08 14.55
N LYS A 90 15.91 -1.95 14.94
CA LYS A 90 15.64 -1.32 16.22
C LYS A 90 14.70 -0.13 16.04
N LEU A 91 13.58 -0.13 16.76
CA LEU A 91 12.68 1.01 16.75
C LEU A 91 13.26 2.17 17.56
N ARG A 92 13.33 3.35 16.92
CA ARG A 92 13.63 4.64 17.57
C ARG A 92 12.39 5.52 17.54
N GLU A 93 11.65 5.56 18.64
CA GLU A 93 10.44 6.38 18.75
C GLU A 93 10.79 7.86 18.98
N VAL A 94 10.08 8.77 18.30
CA VAL A 94 10.21 10.22 18.47
C VAL A 94 8.87 10.90 18.71
N GLY A 95 8.91 12.07 19.33
CA GLY A 95 7.72 12.85 19.64
C GLY A 95 6.85 12.23 20.73
N THR A 96 5.57 12.56 20.68
CA THR A 96 4.52 12.09 21.59
C THR A 96 3.35 11.51 20.80
N THR A 97 2.33 11.00 21.49
CA THR A 97 1.16 10.41 20.86
C THR A 97 0.47 11.38 19.88
N ASN A 98 0.38 12.65 20.23
CA ASN A 98 -0.38 13.66 19.48
C ASN A 98 0.49 14.72 18.78
N LYS A 99 1.76 14.83 19.12
CA LYS A 99 2.66 15.83 18.54
C LYS A 99 4.05 15.26 18.26
N THR A 100 4.50 15.45 17.04
CA THR A 100 5.87 15.15 16.62
C THR A 100 6.34 16.28 15.72
N HIS A 101 7.46 16.87 16.08
CA HIS A 101 8.09 17.97 15.35
C HIS A 101 9.28 17.46 14.54
N LEU A 102 9.65 18.16 13.48
CA LEU A 102 10.83 17.82 12.68
C LEU A 102 12.11 17.74 13.52
N ALA A 103 12.25 18.63 14.50
CA ALA A 103 13.38 18.64 15.45
C ALA A 103 13.48 17.36 16.30
N ASP A 104 12.39 16.63 16.50
CA ASP A 104 12.41 15.34 17.23
C ASP A 104 13.10 14.27 16.42
N TYR A 105 12.84 14.23 15.10
CA TYR A 105 13.54 13.35 14.17
C TYR A 105 15.00 13.73 14.04
N GLU A 106 15.30 15.02 13.85
CA GLU A 106 16.68 15.50 13.66
C GLU A 106 17.57 15.17 14.87
N ARG A 107 17.07 15.33 16.10
CA ARG A 107 17.80 14.95 17.33
C ARG A 107 17.98 13.45 17.49
N ALA A 108 17.14 12.64 16.89
CA ALA A 108 17.20 11.19 17.01
C ALA A 108 18.17 10.54 16.00
N ILE A 109 18.52 11.25 14.92
CA ILE A 109 19.45 10.75 13.92
C ILE A 109 20.84 10.59 14.54
N GLY A 110 21.42 9.39 14.43
CA GLY A 110 22.73 9.03 14.94
C GLY A 110 23.46 8.05 14.02
N GLU A 111 24.60 7.54 14.48
CA GLU A 111 25.45 6.63 13.68
C GLU A 111 24.77 5.30 13.36
N ASP A 112 23.87 4.81 14.24
CA ASP A 112 23.13 3.57 14.04
C ASP A 112 21.87 3.75 13.19
N THR A 113 21.49 4.98 12.82
CA THR A 113 20.27 5.26 12.06
C THR A 113 20.38 4.76 10.62
N CYS A 114 19.48 3.88 10.22
CA CYS A 114 19.42 3.30 8.87
C CYS A 114 18.30 3.87 8.01
N ALA A 115 17.22 4.38 8.61
CA ALA A 115 16.09 4.94 7.88
C ALA A 115 15.24 5.86 8.77
N VAL A 116 14.49 6.74 8.13
CA VAL A 116 13.31 7.37 8.73
C VAL A 116 12.06 6.76 8.11
N MET A 117 11.04 6.50 8.92
CA MET A 117 9.83 5.84 8.46
C MET A 117 8.60 6.62 8.89
N LYS A 118 7.64 6.71 7.99
CA LYS A 118 6.29 7.20 8.21
C LYS A 118 5.28 6.05 8.07
N VAL A 119 4.29 6.01 8.96
CA VAL A 119 3.19 5.04 8.88
C VAL A 119 1.88 5.80 8.83
N HIS A 120 1.11 5.57 7.77
CA HIS A 120 -0.17 6.24 7.59
C HIS A 120 -1.23 5.66 8.53
N THR A 121 -1.86 6.54 9.32
CA THR A 121 -2.89 6.18 10.31
C THR A 121 -4.27 6.07 9.65
N SER A 122 -4.44 5.08 8.74
CA SER A 122 -5.64 4.94 7.91
C SER A 122 -6.90 4.52 8.68
N ASN A 123 -6.77 3.93 9.89
CA ASN A 123 -7.86 3.32 10.65
C ASN A 123 -8.27 4.10 11.92
N TYR A 124 -7.59 5.20 12.23
CA TYR A 124 -7.95 6.10 13.34
C TYR A 124 -7.48 7.53 13.08
N ARG A 125 -8.00 8.47 13.85
CA ARG A 125 -7.58 9.88 13.85
C ARG A 125 -7.36 10.36 15.26
N ILE A 126 -6.30 11.15 15.47
CA ILE A 126 -6.10 11.93 16.69
C ILE A 126 -6.62 13.35 16.41
N VAL A 127 -7.62 13.81 17.16
CA VAL A 127 -8.28 15.08 16.99
C VAL A 127 -7.98 15.99 18.18
N GLY A 128 -7.74 17.27 17.93
CA GLY A 128 -7.46 18.28 18.96
C GLY A 128 -6.11 18.96 18.75
N PHE A 129 -5.32 19.05 19.80
CA PHE A 129 -3.98 19.67 19.75
C PHE A 129 -2.97 18.70 19.16
N THR A 130 -2.98 18.52 17.85
CA THR A 130 -2.12 17.58 17.12
C THR A 130 -1.12 18.33 16.23
N GLU A 131 0.03 17.70 16.00
CA GLU A 131 1.04 18.15 15.05
C GLU A 131 1.81 16.95 14.50
N THR A 132 1.97 16.89 13.19
CA THR A 132 2.70 15.82 12.50
C THR A 132 3.64 16.44 11.48
N VAL A 133 4.77 15.81 11.23
CA VAL A 133 5.72 16.22 10.20
C VAL A 133 5.18 15.82 8.83
N THR A 134 5.23 16.74 7.89
CA THR A 134 4.80 16.49 6.51
C THR A 134 5.75 15.51 5.80
N ARG A 135 5.31 14.92 4.68
CA ARG A 135 6.15 14.02 3.87
C ARG A 135 7.33 14.76 3.25
N GLU A 136 7.07 15.98 2.79
CA GLU A 136 8.08 16.85 2.20
C GLU A 136 9.20 17.16 3.20
N GLU A 137 8.85 17.59 4.43
CA GLU A 137 9.82 17.85 5.50
C GLU A 137 10.61 16.60 5.87
N MET A 138 9.93 15.43 5.93
CA MET A 138 10.59 14.15 6.22
C MET A 138 11.56 13.74 5.10
N GLY A 139 11.15 13.90 3.84
CA GLY A 139 11.98 13.61 2.67
C GLY A 139 13.24 14.50 2.64
N GLU A 140 13.06 15.81 2.85
CA GLU A 140 14.19 16.75 2.92
C GLU A 140 15.15 16.43 4.06
N LEU A 141 14.64 16.10 5.25
CA LEU A 141 15.44 15.70 6.40
C LEU A 141 16.24 14.42 6.10
N ALA A 142 15.56 13.37 5.64
CA ALA A 142 16.17 12.10 5.33
C ALA A 142 17.30 12.24 4.30
N HIS A 143 17.05 12.95 3.21
CA HIS A 143 18.02 13.12 2.12
C HIS A 143 19.22 13.98 2.54
N ARG A 144 19.04 15.00 3.41
CA ARG A 144 20.17 15.75 4.00
C ARG A 144 21.13 14.84 4.76
N HIS A 145 20.59 13.83 5.46
CA HIS A 145 21.36 12.86 6.23
C HIS A 145 21.73 11.59 5.43
N LYS A 146 21.40 11.54 4.12
CA LYS A 146 21.64 10.38 3.24
C LYS A 146 20.97 9.11 3.73
N LEU A 147 19.81 9.25 4.37
CA LEU A 147 18.98 8.17 4.86
C LEU A 147 17.81 7.92 3.90
N PRO A 148 17.38 6.67 3.70
CA PRO A 148 16.14 6.37 3.00
C PRO A 148 14.93 6.84 3.81
N PHE A 149 13.96 7.43 3.12
CA PHE A 149 12.63 7.71 3.64
C PHE A 149 11.66 6.60 3.21
N ILE A 150 11.19 5.83 4.17
CA ILE A 150 10.26 4.70 3.97
C ILE A 150 8.86 5.14 4.39
N GLU A 151 7.83 4.76 3.64
CA GLU A 151 6.45 4.95 4.08
C GLU A 151 5.63 3.66 3.93
N ASP A 152 4.95 3.27 5.01
CA ASP A 152 3.84 2.32 4.96
C ASP A 152 2.53 3.11 4.83
N LEU A 153 2.05 3.25 3.59
CA LEU A 153 0.78 3.91 3.30
C LEU A 153 -0.42 3.01 3.60
N GLY A 154 -0.29 1.73 3.36
CA GLY A 154 -1.30 0.73 3.64
C GLY A 154 -2.54 0.77 2.75
N SER A 155 -3.11 1.93 2.49
CA SER A 155 -4.41 2.11 1.80
C SER A 155 -4.36 1.88 0.28
N GLY A 156 -3.29 2.28 -0.38
CA GLY A 156 -3.09 2.08 -1.82
C GLY A 156 -4.00 2.92 -2.72
N CYS A 157 -4.29 4.14 -2.32
CA CYS A 157 -5.11 5.06 -3.10
C CYS A 157 -4.35 5.57 -4.34
N LEU A 158 -4.86 5.31 -5.55
CA LEU A 158 -4.34 5.85 -6.82
C LEU A 158 -5.22 6.96 -7.39
N PHE A 159 -6.40 7.17 -6.84
CA PHE A 159 -7.35 8.19 -7.27
C PHE A 159 -7.49 9.27 -6.20
N ASP A 160 -7.52 10.53 -6.62
CA ASP A 160 -7.74 11.67 -5.72
C ASP A 160 -9.17 11.65 -5.15
N LEU A 161 -9.32 11.12 -3.95
CA LEU A 161 -10.61 11.00 -3.25
C LEU A 161 -11.21 12.35 -2.83
N ASN A 162 -10.44 13.46 -2.86
CA ASN A 162 -10.99 14.81 -2.65
C ASN A 162 -12.08 15.13 -3.68
N ARG A 163 -12.00 14.57 -4.88
CA ARG A 163 -13.04 14.70 -5.92
C ARG A 163 -14.39 14.10 -5.51
N LEU A 164 -14.38 13.17 -4.55
CA LEU A 164 -15.57 12.55 -3.96
C LEU A 164 -15.92 13.15 -2.60
N GLY A 165 -15.22 14.23 -2.17
CA GLY A 165 -15.43 14.86 -0.87
C GLY A 165 -14.79 14.10 0.31
N ILE A 166 -14.02 13.04 0.06
CA ILE A 166 -13.27 12.30 1.06
C ILE A 166 -11.89 12.95 1.17
N ARG A 167 -11.63 13.56 2.33
CA ARG A 167 -10.40 14.33 2.58
C ARG A 167 -9.40 13.49 3.39
N ASP A 168 -8.15 13.93 3.36
CA ASP A 168 -7.05 13.45 4.20
C ASP A 168 -6.54 12.03 3.85
N GLU A 169 -6.94 11.47 2.71
CA GLU A 169 -6.38 10.22 2.20
C GLU A 169 -5.38 10.52 1.07
N PRO A 170 -4.07 10.35 1.31
CA PRO A 170 -3.05 10.65 0.33
C PRO A 170 -3.04 9.60 -0.80
N THR A 171 -2.73 10.06 -1.99
CA THR A 171 -2.47 9.15 -3.11
C THR A 171 -1.02 8.68 -3.10
N VAL A 172 -0.79 7.49 -3.68
CA VAL A 172 0.57 6.96 -3.90
C VAL A 172 1.44 7.95 -4.67
N GLN A 173 0.85 8.63 -5.66
CA GLN A 173 1.53 9.63 -6.47
C GLN A 173 1.99 10.84 -5.65
N GLU A 174 1.18 11.29 -4.69
CA GLU A 174 1.56 12.38 -3.78
C GLU A 174 2.73 11.98 -2.89
N CYS A 175 2.71 10.78 -2.32
CA CYS A 175 3.81 10.26 -1.51
C CYS A 175 5.12 10.17 -2.30
N VAL A 176 5.07 9.66 -3.54
CA VAL A 176 6.25 9.58 -4.42
C VAL A 176 6.79 10.98 -4.73
N ARG A 177 5.92 11.95 -5.06
CA ARG A 177 6.34 13.33 -5.33
C ARG A 177 6.89 14.05 -4.11
N ALA A 178 6.42 13.70 -2.91
CA ALA A 178 6.90 14.26 -1.65
C ALA A 178 8.28 13.71 -1.22
N GLY A 179 8.88 12.82 -2.01
CA GLY A 179 10.24 12.33 -1.78
C GLY A 179 10.35 11.04 -0.99
N VAL A 180 9.27 10.25 -0.89
CA VAL A 180 9.35 8.89 -0.33
C VAL A 180 10.21 8.01 -1.23
N ASP A 181 11.24 7.39 -0.66
CA ASP A 181 12.18 6.55 -1.41
C ASP A 181 11.66 5.13 -1.61
N VAL A 182 10.95 4.60 -0.62
CA VAL A 182 10.32 3.28 -0.66
C VAL A 182 8.95 3.35 -0.01
N LEU A 183 7.92 3.08 -0.78
CA LEU A 183 6.52 3.12 -0.36
C LEU A 183 5.90 1.74 -0.47
N SER A 184 5.14 1.31 0.54
CA SER A 184 4.38 0.07 0.50
C SER A 184 2.88 0.29 0.73
N PHE A 185 2.06 -0.51 0.08
CA PHE A 185 0.61 -0.48 0.23
C PHE A 185 -0.08 -1.79 -0.18
N SER A 186 -1.34 -1.94 0.24
CA SER A 186 -2.16 -3.12 -0.06
C SER A 186 -2.87 -3.00 -1.40
N GLY A 187 -2.95 -4.10 -2.15
CA GLY A 187 -3.70 -4.16 -3.41
C GLY A 187 -5.21 -4.28 -3.24
N ASP A 188 -5.68 -4.83 -2.12
CA ASP A 188 -7.07 -5.19 -1.84
C ASP A 188 -7.86 -4.16 -0.99
N LYS A 189 -7.30 -2.97 -0.81
CA LYS A 189 -7.96 -1.85 -0.14
C LYS A 189 -8.49 -0.84 -1.17
N LEU A 190 -8.06 0.44 -1.09
CA LEU A 190 -8.54 1.49 -1.98
C LEU A 190 -8.12 1.31 -3.45
N LEU A 191 -7.04 0.58 -3.71
CA LEU A 191 -6.69 0.17 -5.08
C LEU A 191 -7.80 -0.68 -5.73
N GLY A 192 -8.52 -1.47 -4.92
CA GLY A 192 -9.63 -2.32 -5.38
C GLY A 192 -9.21 -3.54 -6.19
N GLY A 193 -7.96 -3.95 -6.06
CA GLY A 193 -7.38 -5.14 -6.70
C GLY A 193 -7.37 -6.39 -5.82
N PRO A 194 -6.61 -7.41 -6.18
CA PRO A 194 -6.42 -8.61 -5.36
C PRO A 194 -5.53 -8.31 -4.16
N GLN A 195 -5.56 -9.21 -3.15
CA GLN A 195 -4.60 -9.17 -2.07
C GLN A 195 -3.17 -9.24 -2.60
N GLY A 196 -2.36 -8.27 -2.21
CA GLY A 196 -0.96 -8.15 -2.58
C GLY A 196 -0.31 -7.02 -1.80
N GLY A 197 0.98 -7.13 -1.53
CA GLY A 197 1.81 -6.05 -1.03
C GLY A 197 2.54 -5.42 -2.22
N ILE A 198 2.23 -4.19 -2.52
CA ILE A 198 2.84 -3.45 -3.62
C ILE A 198 3.91 -2.55 -3.03
N ILE A 199 5.10 -2.61 -3.61
CA ILE A 199 6.24 -1.78 -3.20
C ILE A 199 6.65 -0.97 -4.43
N VAL A 200 6.70 0.34 -4.28
CA VAL A 200 7.16 1.26 -5.32
C VAL A 200 8.21 2.20 -4.76
N GLY A 201 9.10 2.73 -5.60
CA GLY A 201 10.10 3.69 -5.14
C GLY A 201 11.29 3.82 -6.06
N LYS A 202 12.42 4.28 -5.50
CA LYS A 202 13.68 4.42 -6.20
C LYS A 202 14.22 3.06 -6.64
N LYS A 203 14.74 3.01 -7.85
CA LYS A 203 15.20 1.76 -8.47
C LYS A 203 16.26 1.04 -7.63
N GLU A 204 17.18 1.75 -7.02
CA GLU A 204 18.24 1.18 -6.20
C GLU A 204 17.72 0.35 -5.03
N TYR A 205 16.68 0.83 -4.31
CA TYR A 205 16.07 0.09 -3.21
C TYR A 205 15.23 -1.07 -3.72
N ILE A 206 14.45 -0.88 -4.77
CA ILE A 206 13.64 -1.96 -5.35
C ILE A 206 14.52 -3.10 -5.87
N ASP A 207 15.64 -2.79 -6.52
CA ASP A 207 16.61 -3.80 -6.99
C ASP A 207 17.28 -4.55 -5.80
N MET A 208 17.53 -3.86 -4.67
CA MET A 208 17.99 -4.49 -3.43
C MET A 208 16.95 -5.47 -2.89
N LEU A 209 15.69 -5.04 -2.81
CA LEU A 209 14.57 -5.89 -2.34
C LEU A 209 14.38 -7.12 -3.22
N LYS A 210 14.42 -6.97 -4.54
CA LYS A 210 14.30 -8.08 -5.50
C LYS A 210 15.37 -9.17 -5.30
N LYS A 211 16.57 -8.79 -4.85
CA LYS A 211 17.69 -9.71 -4.58
C LYS A 211 17.64 -10.34 -3.19
N HIS A 212 16.83 -9.82 -2.29
CA HIS A 212 16.77 -10.30 -0.91
C HIS A 212 16.18 -11.73 -0.84
N PRO A 213 16.74 -12.66 -0.03
CA PRO A 213 16.26 -14.05 0.04
C PRO A 213 14.79 -14.20 0.40
N LEU A 214 14.26 -13.34 1.27
CA LEU A 214 12.84 -13.35 1.68
C LEU A 214 11.89 -13.11 0.50
N THR A 215 12.31 -12.42 -0.55
CA THR A 215 11.49 -12.18 -1.74
C THR A 215 10.97 -13.47 -2.36
N ARG A 216 11.77 -14.56 -2.27
CA ARG A 216 11.32 -15.85 -2.78
C ARG A 216 10.23 -16.48 -1.92
N ALA A 217 10.30 -16.32 -0.60
CA ALA A 217 9.27 -16.81 0.33
C ALA A 217 7.97 -15.99 0.25
N MET A 218 8.09 -14.69 -0.02
CA MET A 218 6.97 -13.75 -0.10
C MET A 218 6.43 -13.57 -1.53
N ARG A 219 6.80 -14.46 -2.44
CA ARG A 219 6.46 -14.34 -3.86
C ARG A 219 4.98 -14.54 -4.11
N VAL A 220 4.36 -13.57 -4.77
CA VAL A 220 2.97 -13.63 -5.22
C VAL A 220 2.79 -14.67 -6.32
N ASP A 221 1.63 -15.31 -6.37
CA ASP A 221 1.27 -16.27 -7.40
C ASP A 221 0.86 -15.60 -8.73
N LYS A 222 0.74 -16.41 -9.78
CA LYS A 222 0.43 -15.91 -11.12
C LYS A 222 -1.00 -15.39 -11.29
N MET A 223 -1.96 -15.94 -10.54
CA MET A 223 -3.36 -15.51 -10.64
C MET A 223 -3.54 -14.13 -10.01
N THR A 224 -2.93 -13.92 -8.85
CA THR A 224 -2.88 -12.61 -8.20
C THR A 224 -2.23 -11.56 -9.10
N LEU A 225 -1.10 -11.88 -9.76
CA LEU A 225 -0.45 -10.94 -10.70
C LEU A 225 -1.34 -10.61 -11.90
N ALA A 226 -2.03 -11.61 -12.47
CA ALA A 226 -2.95 -11.38 -13.59
C ALA A 226 -4.15 -10.51 -13.18
N ALA A 227 -4.72 -10.74 -11.99
CA ALA A 227 -5.80 -9.92 -11.46
C ALA A 227 -5.32 -8.50 -11.15
N LEU A 228 -4.12 -8.34 -10.58
CA LEU A 228 -3.53 -7.02 -10.33
C LEU A 228 -3.26 -6.28 -11.64
N GLU A 229 -2.71 -6.95 -12.65
CA GLU A 229 -2.50 -6.35 -13.98
C GLU A 229 -3.82 -5.85 -14.57
N ALA A 230 -4.89 -6.66 -14.50
CA ALA A 230 -6.21 -6.25 -14.98
C ALA A 230 -6.74 -5.02 -14.23
N THR A 231 -6.59 -4.97 -12.91
CA THR A 231 -6.96 -3.81 -12.09
C THR A 231 -6.17 -2.55 -12.50
N LEU A 232 -4.85 -2.65 -12.62
CA LEU A 232 -4.00 -1.52 -13.01
C LEU A 232 -4.31 -1.01 -14.42
N ARG A 233 -4.71 -1.89 -15.34
CA ARG A 233 -5.17 -1.50 -16.68
C ARG A 233 -6.45 -0.66 -16.63
N CYS A 234 -7.35 -0.92 -15.69
CA CYS A 234 -8.56 -0.09 -15.53
C CYS A 234 -8.18 1.36 -15.18
N TYR A 235 -7.18 1.57 -14.33
CA TYR A 235 -6.65 2.92 -14.04
C TYR A 235 -5.94 3.53 -15.25
N ASP A 236 -5.14 2.76 -15.95
CA ASP A 236 -4.40 3.22 -17.13
C ASP A 236 -5.33 3.65 -18.28
N GLU A 237 -6.48 2.98 -18.41
CA GLU A 237 -7.52 3.25 -19.40
C GLU A 237 -8.59 4.24 -18.89
N GLN A 238 -8.43 4.79 -17.67
CA GLN A 238 -9.37 5.72 -17.02
C GLN A 238 -10.80 5.15 -16.91
N ARG A 239 -10.91 3.87 -16.62
CA ARG A 239 -12.18 3.13 -16.43
C ARG A 239 -12.36 2.61 -15.00
N GLU A 240 -11.56 3.10 -14.07
CA GLU A 240 -11.52 2.61 -12.68
C GLU A 240 -12.87 2.70 -11.97
N PHE A 241 -13.64 3.77 -12.19
CA PHE A 241 -14.96 3.94 -11.58
C PHE A 241 -16.04 3.01 -12.15
N ASP A 242 -15.90 2.60 -13.41
CA ASP A 242 -16.83 1.67 -14.04
C ASP A 242 -16.49 0.22 -13.75
N ALA A 243 -15.19 -0.10 -13.68
CA ALA A 243 -14.68 -1.46 -13.67
C ALA A 243 -14.30 -1.97 -12.27
N ILE A 244 -13.91 -1.07 -11.34
CA ILE A 244 -13.44 -1.45 -10.00
C ILE A 244 -14.59 -1.25 -8.99
N PRO A 245 -15.11 -2.33 -8.37
CA PRO A 245 -16.28 -2.27 -7.49
C PRO A 245 -16.09 -1.28 -6.32
N THR A 246 -14.92 -1.23 -5.70
CA THR A 246 -14.63 -0.32 -4.59
C THR A 246 -14.82 1.14 -4.99
N LEU A 247 -14.25 1.56 -6.12
CA LEU A 247 -14.38 2.93 -6.61
C LEU A 247 -15.78 3.23 -7.13
N ASN A 248 -16.42 2.27 -7.80
CA ASN A 248 -17.81 2.40 -8.24
C ASN A 248 -18.74 2.66 -7.04
N MET A 249 -18.55 1.92 -5.93
CA MET A 249 -19.34 2.12 -4.71
C MET A 249 -19.04 3.48 -4.03
N LEU A 250 -17.77 3.89 -3.98
CA LEU A 250 -17.39 5.19 -3.40
C LEU A 250 -17.92 6.36 -4.23
N GLY A 251 -17.97 6.23 -5.54
CA GLY A 251 -18.50 7.24 -6.46
C GLY A 251 -20.02 7.20 -6.64
N ALA A 252 -20.73 6.29 -5.96
CA ALA A 252 -22.16 6.13 -6.14
C ALA A 252 -22.95 7.34 -5.58
N ASP A 253 -23.94 7.80 -6.36
CA ASP A 253 -24.81 8.88 -5.97
C ASP A 253 -25.71 8.49 -4.78
N ALA A 254 -25.82 9.35 -3.78
CA ALA A 254 -26.56 9.10 -2.56
C ALA A 254 -28.06 8.91 -2.81
N ASP A 255 -28.66 9.67 -3.75
CA ASP A 255 -30.08 9.56 -4.06
C ASP A 255 -30.37 8.27 -4.84
N ALA A 256 -29.47 7.86 -5.73
CA ALA A 256 -29.55 6.57 -6.40
C ALA A 256 -29.45 5.39 -5.42
N LEU A 257 -28.57 5.48 -4.40
CA LEU A 257 -28.46 4.48 -3.34
C LEU A 257 -29.72 4.45 -2.47
N ARG A 258 -30.32 5.61 -2.13
CA ARG A 258 -31.57 5.70 -1.39
C ARG A 258 -32.70 5.02 -2.15
N ALA A 259 -32.86 5.33 -3.44
CA ALA A 259 -33.88 4.71 -4.28
C ALA A 259 -33.74 3.18 -4.37
N LYS A 260 -32.50 2.67 -4.45
CA LYS A 260 -32.24 1.22 -4.40
C LYS A 260 -32.62 0.63 -3.04
N GLY A 261 -32.28 1.33 -1.94
CA GLY A 261 -32.61 0.92 -0.58
C GLY A 261 -34.13 0.84 -0.34
N GLU A 262 -34.87 1.84 -0.76
CA GLU A 262 -36.34 1.87 -0.67
C GLU A 262 -36.98 0.71 -1.45
N LYS A 263 -36.51 0.47 -2.68
CA LYS A 263 -36.95 -0.65 -3.50
C LYS A 263 -36.66 -2.00 -2.83
N LEU A 264 -35.49 -2.16 -2.24
CA LEU A 264 -35.09 -3.37 -1.51
C LEU A 264 -35.97 -3.56 -0.25
N CYS A 265 -36.18 -2.51 0.54
CA CYS A 265 -37.04 -2.56 1.72
C CYS A 265 -38.49 -2.96 1.35
N HIS A 266 -39.02 -2.37 0.29
CA HIS A 266 -40.38 -2.75 -0.20
C HIS A 266 -40.44 -4.22 -0.60
N CYS A 267 -39.45 -4.72 -1.33
CA CYS A 267 -39.37 -6.12 -1.73
C CYS A 267 -39.27 -7.07 -0.51
N LEU A 268 -38.42 -6.74 0.47
CA LEU A 268 -38.24 -7.57 1.67
C LEU A 268 -39.48 -7.58 2.58
N LEU A 269 -40.19 -6.45 2.74
CA LEU A 269 -41.45 -6.39 3.47
C LEU A 269 -42.54 -7.26 2.82
N TYR A 270 -42.54 -7.32 1.51
CA TYR A 270 -43.50 -8.16 0.77
C TYR A 270 -43.20 -9.66 0.87
N THR A 271 -41.89 -10.03 0.83
CA THR A 271 -41.47 -11.44 0.80
C THR A 271 -41.23 -12.06 2.18
N SER A 272 -40.94 -11.24 3.19
CA SER A 272 -40.65 -11.67 4.57
C SER A 272 -41.23 -10.66 5.57
N PRO A 273 -42.55 -10.63 5.79
CA PRO A 273 -43.19 -9.72 6.74
C PRO A 273 -42.63 -9.95 8.14
N SER A 274 -42.25 -8.86 8.81
CA SER A 274 -41.73 -8.93 10.15
C SER A 274 -42.77 -9.44 11.16
N PRO A 275 -42.34 -9.98 12.31
CA PRO A 275 -43.30 -10.40 13.35
C PRO A 275 -44.26 -9.28 13.79
N ARG A 276 -43.89 -8.01 13.68
CA ARG A 276 -44.73 -6.85 13.97
C ARG A 276 -45.85 -6.66 12.94
N ASP A 277 -45.62 -7.05 11.69
CA ASP A 277 -46.64 -6.93 10.63
C ASP A 277 -47.69 -8.03 10.75
N ARG A 278 -47.34 -9.20 11.34
CA ARG A 278 -48.31 -10.30 11.60
C ARG A 278 -49.27 -10.00 12.75
N GLN A 279 -48.99 -9.01 13.61
CA GLN A 279 -49.88 -8.61 14.69
C GLN A 279 -50.94 -7.59 14.27
N LYS A 280 -50.91 -7.10 13.05
CA LYS A 280 -51.88 -6.13 12.50
C LYS A 280 -52.84 -6.73 11.50
N SER A 281 -52.78 -8.00 11.22
CA SER A 281 -53.74 -8.80 10.45
C SER A 281 -54.45 -9.75 11.44
#